data_a72dc42a90de220bca5bdccc8673da48
#
_entry.id   a72dc42a90de220bca5bdccc8673da48
#
_cell.length_a   1.000
_cell.length_b   1.000
_cell.length_c   1.000
_cell.angle_alpha   90.00
_cell.angle_beta   90.00
_cell.angle_gamma   90.00
#
_symmetry.space_group_name_H-M   'P 1'
#
loop_
_entity.id
_entity.type
_entity.pdbx_description
1 polymer ?
#
loop_
_entity_poly.entity_id
_entity_poly.type
_entity_poly.pdbx_seq_one_letter_code
_entity_poly.pdbx_strand_id
1 'polypeptide(L)'
;MWEGGTTVSELTKEVQIQGQILKQLDEERLAFGWAYVSTVNGEISLDHSGEFIRPDQIAKAATNFMLSMRTAKSMHTGDKIGEVVHSMPLTSEIAKALGIQSDREGWVVAVKVYDDQVWQDVKSGKLAAFSIGGRALKEMV
;
A
#
# COMPACT_ATOMS: atom_id res chain seq x y z
N MET A 1 3.51 -20.91 2.18
CA MET A 1 2.07 -20.60 2.19
C MET A 1 1.73 -19.58 3.25
N TRP A 2 0.77 -18.73 2.98
CA TRP A 2 0.39 -17.69 3.91
C TRP A 2 -0.61 -18.22 4.93
N GLU A 3 -0.31 -17.96 6.20
CA GLU A 3 -1.17 -18.42 7.29
C GLU A 3 -1.51 -17.35 8.30
N GLY A 4 -1.08 -16.14 8.08
CA GLY A 4 -1.38 -15.06 9.00
C GLY A 4 -2.87 -14.85 9.06
N GLY A 5 -3.45 -14.07 9.84
CA GLY A 5 -4.84 -13.90 10.15
C GLY A 5 -5.89 -13.95 9.04
N THR A 6 -5.58 -14.43 7.84
CA THR A 6 -6.53 -14.45 6.74
C THR A 6 -7.34 -15.73 6.73
N THR A 7 -8.64 -15.61 6.65
CA THR A 7 -9.56 -16.74 6.62
C THR A 7 -9.84 -17.16 5.19
N VAL A 8 -10.48 -18.33 5.02
CA VAL A 8 -10.88 -18.81 3.70
C VAL A 8 -11.81 -17.81 3.01
N SER A 9 -12.69 -17.17 3.75
CA SER A 9 -13.61 -16.20 3.15
C SER A 9 -12.86 -15.00 2.59
N GLU A 10 -11.72 -14.66 3.14
CA GLU A 10 -10.92 -13.55 2.64
C GLU A 10 -10.19 -13.91 1.36
N LEU A 11 -9.91 -15.20 1.14
CA LEU A 11 -9.30 -15.66 -0.10
C LEU A 11 -10.17 -15.40 -1.31
N THR A 12 -11.49 -15.31 -1.10
CA THR A 12 -12.44 -15.07 -2.18
C THR A 12 -12.84 -13.62 -2.32
N LYS A 13 -12.36 -12.76 -1.43
CA LYS A 13 -12.63 -11.33 -1.47
C LYS A 13 -11.47 -10.59 -2.11
N GLU A 14 -11.79 -9.49 -2.77
CA GLU A 14 -10.75 -8.57 -3.18
C GLU A 14 -10.20 -7.90 -1.93
N VAL A 15 -8.91 -7.99 -1.72
CA VAL A 15 -8.25 -7.38 -0.60
C VAL A 15 -7.86 -5.96 -0.99
N GLN A 16 -8.27 -4.99 -0.17
CA GLN A 16 -7.91 -3.60 -0.36
C GLN A 16 -7.24 -3.08 0.89
N ILE A 17 -6.18 -2.31 0.70
CA ILE A 17 -5.46 -1.69 1.79
C ILE A 17 -5.53 -0.19 1.64
N GLN A 18 -5.51 0.48 2.80
CA GLN A 18 -5.64 1.92 2.86
C GLN A 18 -4.26 2.54 3.04
N GLY A 19 -3.83 3.29 2.04
CA GLY A 19 -2.53 3.95 2.09
C GLY A 19 -2.66 5.39 2.56
N GLN A 20 -1.65 5.85 3.27
CA GLN A 20 -1.58 7.20 3.77
C GLN A 20 -0.58 8.02 2.93
N ILE A 21 -1.04 9.16 2.43
CA ILE A 21 -0.18 10.05 1.65
C ILE A 21 0.68 10.87 2.60
N LEU A 22 1.99 10.76 2.47
CA LEU A 22 2.94 11.43 3.35
C LEU A 22 3.69 12.56 2.67
N LYS A 23 3.87 12.47 1.36
CA LYS A 23 4.68 13.43 0.62
C LYS A 23 4.20 13.53 -0.81
N GLN A 24 4.21 14.76 -1.34
CA GLN A 24 3.86 15.01 -2.73
C GLN A 24 5.05 15.64 -3.45
N LEU A 25 5.25 15.26 -4.68
CA LEU A 25 6.20 15.92 -5.58
C LEU A 25 5.39 16.56 -6.69
N ASP A 26 5.20 17.87 -6.59
CA ASP A 26 4.28 18.62 -7.43
C ASP A 26 4.55 18.49 -8.93
N GLU A 27 5.78 18.68 -9.33
CA GLU A 27 6.12 18.66 -10.77
C GLU A 27 5.86 17.31 -11.40
N GLU A 28 6.05 16.25 -10.64
CA GLU A 28 5.89 14.89 -11.14
C GLU A 28 4.52 14.31 -10.84
N ARG A 29 3.73 15.00 -10.03
CA ARG A 29 2.42 14.54 -9.57
C ARG A 29 2.51 13.17 -8.91
N LEU A 30 3.47 13.03 -8.02
CA LEU A 30 3.66 11.80 -7.26
C LEU A 30 3.21 11.97 -5.82
N ALA A 31 2.45 11.00 -5.34
CA ALA A 31 2.04 10.94 -3.94
C ALA A 31 2.71 9.72 -3.30
N PHE A 32 3.60 9.98 -2.34
CA PHE A 32 4.32 8.92 -1.62
C PHE A 32 3.64 8.58 -0.31
N GLY A 33 3.62 7.34 0.06
CA GLY A 33 3.09 6.94 1.35
C GLY A 33 3.24 5.45 1.62
N TRP A 34 2.79 5.07 2.80
CA TRP A 34 2.70 3.66 3.17
C TRP A 34 1.41 3.10 2.60
N ALA A 35 1.53 2.11 1.73
CA ALA A 35 0.35 1.38 1.29
C ALA A 35 -0.17 0.49 2.41
N TYR A 36 0.74 -0.07 3.20
CA TYR A 36 0.39 -0.90 4.35
C TYR A 36 1.52 -0.84 5.38
N VAL A 37 1.17 -0.81 6.65
CA VAL A 37 2.13 -0.88 7.76
C VAL A 37 1.87 -2.17 8.52
N SER A 38 2.85 -3.08 8.51
CA SER A 38 2.74 -4.36 9.20
C SER A 38 3.14 -4.24 10.67
N THR A 39 4.23 -3.54 10.96
CA THR A 39 4.72 -3.38 12.32
C THR A 39 5.17 -1.94 12.57
N VAL A 40 5.13 -1.55 13.83
CA VAL A 40 5.68 -0.29 14.30
C VAL A 40 6.54 -0.62 15.52
N ASN A 41 7.81 -0.25 15.47
CA ASN A 41 8.78 -0.58 16.52
C ASN A 41 8.81 -2.07 16.86
N GLY A 42 8.67 -2.92 15.83
CA GLY A 42 8.72 -4.36 15.99
C GLY A 42 7.42 -5.00 16.47
N GLU A 43 6.39 -4.21 16.73
CA GLU A 43 5.12 -4.73 17.21
C GLU A 43 4.06 -4.69 16.13
N ILE A 44 3.15 -5.65 16.19
CA ILE A 44 2.06 -5.78 15.21
C ILE A 44 1.24 -4.51 15.17
N SER A 45 0.97 -4.04 13.93
CA SER A 45 0.07 -2.92 13.68
C SER A 45 -1.17 -3.48 12.99
N LEU A 46 -2.33 -3.36 13.64
CA LEU A 46 -3.58 -3.84 13.06
C LEU A 46 -4.15 -2.81 12.11
N ASP A 47 -4.78 -3.30 11.04
CA ASP A 47 -5.46 -2.41 10.10
C ASP A 47 -6.84 -2.00 10.63
N HIS A 48 -7.62 -1.31 9.82
CA HIS A 48 -8.95 -0.82 10.22
C HIS A 48 -9.92 -1.94 10.56
N SER A 49 -9.69 -3.12 10.02
CA SER A 49 -10.54 -4.29 10.29
C SER A 49 -10.02 -5.10 11.46
N GLY A 50 -8.92 -4.68 12.07
CA GLY A 50 -8.30 -5.45 13.15
C GLY A 50 -7.48 -6.63 12.64
N GLU A 51 -7.12 -6.63 11.37
CA GLU A 51 -6.36 -7.70 10.75
C GLU A 51 -4.90 -7.34 10.60
N PHE A 52 -4.08 -8.37 10.41
CA PHE A 52 -2.64 -8.20 10.32
C PHE A 52 -2.08 -9.03 9.16
N ILE A 53 -1.28 -8.39 8.33
CA ILE A 53 -0.51 -9.06 7.28
C ILE A 53 0.94 -8.96 7.67
N ARG A 54 1.62 -10.10 7.75
CA ARG A 54 3.03 -10.14 8.14
C ARG A 54 3.90 -9.44 7.11
N PRO A 55 5.07 -8.92 7.52
CA PRO A 55 5.98 -8.24 6.58
C PRO A 55 6.34 -9.08 5.36
N ASP A 56 6.61 -10.37 5.54
CA ASP A 56 6.96 -11.23 4.42
C ASP A 56 5.78 -11.44 3.46
N GLN A 57 4.58 -11.47 3.99
CA GLN A 57 3.37 -11.62 3.18
C GLN A 57 3.06 -10.34 2.40
N ILE A 58 3.20 -9.19 3.04
CA ILE A 58 2.96 -7.94 2.33
C ILE A 58 4.02 -7.70 1.26
N ALA A 59 5.25 -8.15 1.49
CA ALA A 59 6.30 -8.07 0.50
C ALA A 59 5.96 -8.88 -0.75
N LYS A 60 5.42 -10.08 -0.58
CA LYS A 60 4.96 -10.91 -1.70
C LYS A 60 3.78 -10.27 -2.42
N ALA A 61 2.84 -9.73 -1.66
CA ALA A 61 1.69 -9.06 -2.23
C ALA A 61 2.12 -7.84 -3.06
N ALA A 62 3.10 -7.09 -2.57
CA ALA A 62 3.62 -5.93 -3.28
C ALA A 62 4.23 -6.35 -4.62
N THR A 63 4.99 -7.43 -4.64
CA THR A 63 5.58 -7.95 -5.86
C THR A 63 4.50 -8.35 -6.86
N ASN A 64 3.52 -9.12 -6.41
CA ASN A 64 2.43 -9.56 -7.28
C ASN A 64 1.62 -8.41 -7.82
N PHE A 65 1.37 -7.41 -6.99
CA PHE A 65 0.65 -6.21 -7.40
C PHE A 65 1.37 -5.50 -8.55
N MET A 66 2.68 -5.32 -8.41
CA MET A 66 3.48 -4.65 -9.44
C MET A 66 3.52 -5.45 -10.73
N LEU A 67 3.47 -6.76 -10.65
CA LEU A 67 3.47 -7.60 -11.83
C LEU A 67 2.14 -7.60 -12.58
N SER A 68 1.03 -7.38 -11.88
CA SER A 68 -0.28 -7.61 -12.48
C SER A 68 -1.23 -6.42 -12.49
N MET A 69 -1.10 -5.48 -11.56
CA MET A 69 -2.14 -4.45 -11.40
C MET A 69 -1.65 -3.01 -11.46
N ARG A 70 -0.91 -2.58 -10.46
CA ARG A 70 -0.35 -1.22 -10.35
C ARG A 70 -1.40 -0.10 -10.33
N THR A 71 -2.64 -0.40 -9.97
CA THR A 71 -3.72 0.58 -9.97
C THR A 71 -4.00 1.08 -8.55
N ALA A 72 -4.07 2.39 -8.38
CA ALA A 72 -4.50 3.02 -7.15
C ALA A 72 -5.89 3.63 -7.35
N LYS A 73 -6.72 3.59 -6.31
CA LYS A 73 -8.10 4.07 -6.37
C LYS A 73 -8.39 5.05 -5.25
N SER A 74 -9.40 5.87 -5.46
CA SER A 74 -9.90 6.76 -4.42
C SER A 74 -10.57 5.94 -3.32
N MET A 75 -10.29 6.29 -2.06
CA MET A 75 -10.89 5.61 -0.91
C MET A 75 -12.41 5.72 -0.87
N HIS A 76 -12.94 6.85 -1.31
CA HIS A 76 -14.37 7.12 -1.16
C HIS A 76 -15.22 6.55 -2.28
N THR A 77 -14.70 6.61 -3.50
CA THR A 77 -15.50 6.25 -4.68
C THR A 77 -15.02 4.97 -5.33
N GLY A 78 -13.81 4.51 -5.03
CA GLY A 78 -13.22 3.38 -5.71
C GLY A 78 -12.73 3.69 -7.11
N ASP A 79 -12.79 4.95 -7.53
CA ASP A 79 -12.35 5.35 -8.86
C ASP A 79 -10.84 5.30 -8.96
N LYS A 80 -10.33 4.93 -10.13
CA LYS A 80 -8.90 4.93 -10.38
C LYS A 80 -8.38 6.35 -10.31
N ILE A 81 -7.39 6.59 -9.44
CA ILE A 81 -6.76 7.90 -9.32
C ILE A 81 -5.40 7.96 -9.99
N GLY A 82 -4.80 6.81 -10.27
CA GLY A 82 -3.49 6.78 -10.90
C GLY A 82 -2.91 5.38 -10.85
N GLU A 83 -1.60 5.34 -11.02
CA GLU A 83 -0.86 4.08 -11.05
C GLU A 83 0.29 4.14 -10.07
N VAL A 84 0.61 2.99 -9.46
CA VAL A 84 1.78 2.86 -8.62
C VAL A 84 3.00 2.79 -9.54
N VAL A 85 3.89 3.75 -9.39
CA VAL A 85 5.09 3.84 -10.22
C VAL A 85 6.36 3.54 -9.44
N HIS A 86 6.32 3.65 -8.11
CA HIS A 86 7.41 3.24 -7.24
C HIS A 86 6.84 2.37 -6.15
N SER A 87 7.55 1.31 -5.82
CA SER A 87 7.07 0.33 -4.84
C SER A 87 8.26 -0.28 -4.12
N MET A 88 8.20 -0.29 -2.80
CA MET A 88 9.26 -0.85 -1.97
C MET A 88 8.65 -1.59 -0.78
N PRO A 89 8.72 -2.93 -0.77
CA PRO A 89 8.38 -3.65 0.44
C PRO A 89 9.53 -3.47 1.43
N LEU A 90 9.26 -2.75 2.50
CA LEU A 90 10.27 -2.41 3.48
C LEU A 90 10.14 -3.31 4.70
N THR A 91 10.76 -4.49 4.62
CA THR A 91 10.90 -5.37 5.77
C THR A 91 12.17 -4.98 6.52
N SER A 92 12.34 -5.47 7.75
CA SER A 92 13.57 -5.19 8.49
C SER A 92 14.80 -5.71 7.76
N GLU A 93 14.66 -6.87 7.10
CA GLU A 93 15.75 -7.45 6.33
C GLU A 93 16.15 -6.58 5.14
N ILE A 94 15.16 -6.10 4.38
CA ILE A 94 15.42 -5.23 3.23
C ILE A 94 15.99 -3.88 3.70
N ALA A 95 15.39 -3.30 4.72
CA ALA A 95 15.87 -2.03 5.27
C ALA A 95 17.33 -2.13 5.70
N LYS A 96 17.66 -3.21 6.41
CA LYS A 96 19.03 -3.42 6.87
C LYS A 96 19.99 -3.58 5.69
N ALA A 97 19.59 -4.32 4.67
CA ALA A 97 20.44 -4.53 3.49
C ALA A 97 20.70 -3.24 2.74
N LEU A 98 19.73 -2.33 2.74
CA LEU A 98 19.84 -1.06 2.03
C LEU A 98 20.38 0.08 2.89
N GLY A 99 20.64 -0.16 4.17
CA GLY A 99 21.09 0.88 5.07
C GLY A 99 20.02 1.90 5.44
N ILE A 100 18.77 1.50 5.36
CA ILE A 100 17.63 2.36 5.68
C ILE A 100 17.23 2.13 7.14
N GLN A 101 17.10 3.22 7.90
CA GLN A 101 16.57 3.13 9.26
C GLN A 101 15.09 3.42 9.22
N SER A 102 14.29 2.49 9.74
CA SER A 102 12.85 2.65 9.79
C SER A 102 12.31 1.99 11.05
N ASP A 103 11.37 2.65 11.71
CA ASP A 103 10.67 2.08 12.84
C ASP A 103 9.47 1.24 12.40
N ARG A 104 9.24 1.16 11.09
CA ARG A 104 8.08 0.46 10.54
C ARG A 104 8.51 -0.54 9.49
N GLU A 105 7.71 -1.60 9.39
CA GLU A 105 7.80 -2.56 8.30
C GLU A 105 6.48 -2.54 7.54
N GLY A 106 6.54 -2.62 6.24
CA GLY A 106 5.35 -2.61 5.43
C GLY A 106 5.64 -2.38 3.97
N TRP A 107 4.76 -1.67 3.30
CA TRP A 107 4.85 -1.46 1.86
C TRP A 107 4.74 0.04 1.57
N VAL A 108 5.81 0.58 1.00
CA VAL A 108 5.89 1.98 0.60
C VAL A 108 5.65 2.08 -0.90
N VAL A 109 4.83 3.04 -1.31
CA VAL A 109 4.52 3.25 -2.74
C VAL A 109 4.56 4.73 -3.09
N ALA A 110 4.69 4.99 -4.39
CA ALA A 110 4.41 6.30 -4.95
C ALA A 110 3.41 6.13 -6.08
N VAL A 111 2.39 6.96 -6.08
CA VAL A 111 1.31 6.92 -7.05
C VAL A 111 1.42 8.12 -7.97
N LYS A 112 1.40 7.87 -9.27
CA LYS A 112 1.33 8.92 -10.29
C LYS A 112 -0.13 9.28 -10.51
N VAL A 113 -0.44 10.56 -10.33
CA VAL A 113 -1.80 11.07 -10.46
C VAL A 113 -1.91 11.86 -11.75
N TYR A 114 -2.81 11.46 -12.63
CA TYR A 114 -2.96 12.12 -13.96
C TYR A 114 -4.03 13.20 -13.99
N ASP A 115 -5.12 12.99 -13.27
CA ASP A 115 -6.26 13.91 -13.29
C ASP A 115 -5.98 15.18 -12.49
N ASP A 116 -6.27 16.33 -13.09
CA ASP A 116 -5.99 17.61 -12.46
C ASP A 116 -6.76 17.79 -11.15
N GLN A 117 -8.03 17.42 -11.14
CA GLN A 117 -8.85 17.59 -9.94
C GLN A 117 -8.39 16.66 -8.82
N VAL A 118 -8.06 15.42 -9.15
CA VAL A 118 -7.55 14.47 -8.17
C VAL A 118 -6.25 15.00 -7.58
N TRP A 119 -5.38 15.56 -8.42
CA TRP A 119 -4.12 16.10 -7.92
C TRP A 119 -4.35 17.27 -6.98
N GLN A 120 -5.32 18.15 -7.29
CA GLN A 120 -5.67 19.24 -6.40
C GLN A 120 -6.21 18.72 -5.07
N ASP A 121 -6.99 17.65 -5.11
CA ASP A 121 -7.51 17.02 -3.89
C ASP A 121 -6.39 16.42 -3.05
N VAL A 122 -5.37 15.86 -3.67
CA VAL A 122 -4.19 15.36 -2.97
C VAL A 122 -3.44 16.52 -2.32
N LYS A 123 -3.21 17.58 -3.07
CA LYS A 123 -2.43 18.73 -2.58
C LYS A 123 -3.13 19.45 -1.43
N SER A 124 -4.45 19.55 -1.48
CA SER A 124 -5.22 20.24 -0.46
C SER A 124 -5.48 19.40 0.78
N GLY A 125 -5.16 18.11 0.72
CA GLY A 125 -5.45 17.18 1.81
C GLY A 125 -6.85 16.62 1.79
N LYS A 126 -7.67 16.99 0.81
CA LYS A 126 -9.02 16.45 0.68
C LYS A 126 -8.96 14.96 0.40
N LEU A 127 -7.97 14.53 -0.39
CA LEU A 127 -7.68 13.12 -0.62
C LEU A 127 -6.35 12.81 0.09
N ALA A 128 -6.44 12.32 1.31
CA ALA A 128 -5.27 12.05 2.16
C ALA A 128 -4.85 10.59 2.18
N ALA A 129 -5.63 9.72 1.54
CA ALA A 129 -5.37 8.29 1.51
C ALA A 129 -5.83 7.71 0.19
N PHE A 130 -5.27 6.57 -0.17
CA PHE A 130 -5.68 5.85 -1.37
C PHE A 130 -5.87 4.38 -1.03
N SER A 131 -6.55 3.68 -1.92
CA SER A 131 -6.83 2.27 -1.77
C SER A 131 -6.03 1.50 -2.82
N ILE A 132 -5.35 0.46 -2.40
CA ILE A 132 -4.60 -0.44 -3.26
C ILE A 132 -5.13 -1.83 -3.01
N GLY A 133 -5.42 -2.53 -4.08
CA GLY A 133 -5.96 -3.86 -3.93
C GLY A 133 -6.06 -4.57 -5.26
N GLY A 134 -6.81 -5.64 -5.26
CA GLY A 134 -7.09 -6.37 -6.45
C GLY A 134 -6.67 -7.82 -6.37
N ARG A 135 -6.58 -8.41 -7.55
CA ARG A 135 -6.39 -9.84 -7.67
C ARG A 135 -5.07 -10.33 -7.06
N ALA A 136 -4.01 -9.57 -7.24
CA ALA A 136 -2.70 -9.98 -6.71
C ALA A 136 -2.72 -10.11 -5.18
N LEU A 137 -3.37 -9.16 -4.50
CA LEU A 137 -3.49 -9.24 -3.05
C LEU A 137 -4.44 -10.34 -2.63
N LYS A 138 -5.54 -10.49 -3.36
CA LYS A 138 -6.51 -11.54 -3.09
C LYS A 138 -5.90 -12.92 -3.16
N GLU A 139 -5.03 -13.16 -4.13
CA GLU A 139 -4.42 -14.47 -4.30
C GLU A 139 -3.31 -14.74 -3.28
N MET A 140 -2.80 -13.73 -2.63
CA MET A 140 -1.80 -13.90 -1.59
C MET A 140 -2.40 -14.38 -0.27
N VAL A 141 -3.63 -14.06 -0.04
CA VAL A 141 -4.32 -14.44 1.19
C VAL A 141 -5.15 -15.71 0.97
#